data_4149236bdaeb9441b8e212df57c66e63
#
_entry.id   4149236bdaeb9441b8e212df57c66e63
#
_cell.length_a   1.000
_cell.length_b   1.000
_cell.length_c   1.000
_cell.angle_alpha   90.00
_cell.angle_beta   90.00
_cell.angle_gamma   90.00
#
_symmetry.space_group_name_H-M   'P 1'
#
loop_
_entity.id
_entity.type
_entity.pdbx_description
1 polymer ?
#
loop_
_entity_poly.entity_id
_entity_poly.type
_entity_poly.pdbx_seq_one_letter_code
_entity_poly.pdbx_strand_id
1 'polypeptide(L)'
;MLLFTALILLIILIMQPLQILYFREKIAVLFPKGIIALEQRNLLFIIQALMLVVIIPVYALTFIFSWIYRSSNPNGKYDPDLVDNTIAEYIWWGIPCVMVLIVSLLTWVKTYELDPYRPIESNNKEMTIQVVALQWKWLFIYPEEQIASLNFVQFPKDIPVRFEITADAPMNSFWIPHLGGQIYAMPKMKTVLNLIANEEGDFRGSSANISGEGFAGMTFIARASSEEQYKQWIQSGKQASKTLDLQEYGLLAAPSQNNPVEIFQLKDMGLFDQIVNKYMHPQKKE
;
A
#
# COMPACT_ATOMS: atom_id res chain seq x y z
N MET A 1 13.13 0.98 41.42
CA MET A 1 12.15 1.27 40.35
C MET A 1 12.81 1.73 39.04
N LEU A 2 13.65 2.77 39.03
CA LEU A 2 14.35 3.28 37.82
C LEU A 2 15.24 2.24 37.13
N LEU A 3 16.00 1.42 37.85
CA LEU A 3 16.83 0.35 37.26
C LEU A 3 15.99 -0.75 36.60
N PHE A 4 14.82 -1.06 37.13
CA PHE A 4 13.92 -2.07 36.59
C PHE A 4 13.23 -1.57 35.32
N THR A 5 12.83 -0.30 35.29
CA THR A 5 12.28 0.32 34.04
C THR A 5 13.33 0.46 32.94
N ALA A 6 14.57 0.82 33.28
CA ALA A 6 15.69 0.87 32.37
C ALA A 6 16.02 -0.51 31.77
N LEU A 7 15.98 -1.57 32.60
CA LEU A 7 16.19 -2.95 32.18
C LEU A 7 15.07 -3.42 31.22
N ILE A 8 13.81 -3.10 31.51
CA ILE A 8 12.67 -3.43 30.62
C ILE A 8 12.80 -2.70 29.28
N LEU A 9 13.15 -1.42 29.29
CA LEU A 9 13.37 -0.65 28.06
C LEU A 9 14.54 -1.21 27.25
N LEU A 10 15.61 -1.63 27.90
CA LEU A 10 16.76 -2.27 27.24
C LEU A 10 16.37 -3.63 26.63
N ILE A 11 15.60 -4.44 27.34
CA ILE A 11 15.09 -5.73 26.82
C ILE A 11 14.18 -5.50 25.63
N ILE A 12 13.27 -4.54 25.67
CA ILE A 12 12.40 -4.16 24.55
C ILE A 12 13.25 -3.72 23.35
N LEU A 13 14.26 -2.89 23.58
CA LEU A 13 15.16 -2.39 22.52
C LEU A 13 15.98 -3.52 21.86
N ILE A 14 16.41 -4.52 22.63
CA ILE A 14 17.16 -5.68 22.13
C ILE A 14 16.24 -6.68 21.42
N MET A 15 15.01 -6.84 21.93
CA MET A 15 14.04 -7.77 21.32
C MET A 15 13.42 -7.26 20.01
N GLN A 16 13.36 -5.94 19.81
CA GLN A 16 12.81 -5.35 18.58
C GLN A 16 13.51 -5.81 17.30
N PRO A 17 14.85 -5.79 17.18
CA PRO A 17 15.51 -6.28 15.96
C PRO A 17 15.32 -7.79 15.73
N LEU A 18 15.22 -8.60 16.78
CA LEU A 18 14.92 -10.03 16.65
C LEU A 18 13.48 -10.27 16.16
N GLN A 19 12.53 -9.49 16.66
CA GLN A 19 11.14 -9.54 16.18
C GLN A 19 11.03 -9.05 14.75
N ILE A 20 11.74 -7.99 14.36
CA ILE A 20 11.79 -7.50 12.99
C ILE A 20 12.37 -8.57 12.05
N LEU A 21 13.42 -9.28 12.45
CA LEU A 21 14.00 -10.40 11.70
C LEU A 21 13.02 -11.58 11.57
N TYR A 22 12.29 -11.92 12.63
CA TYR A 22 11.29 -12.99 12.62
C TYR A 22 10.06 -12.65 11.78
N PHE A 23 9.64 -11.37 11.77
CA PHE A 23 8.51 -10.87 10.99
C PHE A 23 8.92 -10.29 9.64
N ARG A 24 10.15 -10.51 9.19
CA ARG A 24 10.71 -9.91 7.98
C ARG A 24 9.78 -10.02 6.77
N GLU A 25 9.21 -11.18 6.54
CA GLU A 25 8.30 -11.41 5.41
C GLU A 25 6.90 -10.83 5.62
N LYS A 26 6.53 -10.52 6.86
CA LYS A 26 5.19 -10.01 7.20
C LYS A 26 5.10 -8.49 7.22
N ILE A 27 6.24 -7.78 7.29
CA ILE A 27 6.27 -6.31 7.33
C ILE A 27 6.62 -5.77 5.94
N ALA A 28 5.63 -5.77 5.06
CA ALA A 28 5.77 -5.36 3.65
C ALA A 28 6.45 -3.98 3.48
N VAL A 29 6.12 -3.01 4.33
CA VAL A 29 6.67 -1.65 4.26
C VAL A 29 8.18 -1.61 4.49
N LEU A 30 8.73 -2.48 5.34
CA LEU A 30 10.17 -2.54 5.61
C LEU A 30 10.93 -3.42 4.61
N PHE A 31 10.25 -4.41 4.04
CA PHE A 31 10.82 -5.38 3.10
C PHE A 31 10.08 -5.39 1.76
N PRO A 32 10.14 -4.27 1.01
CA PRO A 32 9.49 -4.14 -0.28
C PRO A 32 10.07 -5.11 -1.30
N LYS A 33 9.25 -5.54 -2.25
CA LYS A 33 9.59 -6.48 -3.32
C LYS A 33 9.39 -5.88 -4.72
N GLY A 34 9.00 -4.62 -4.78
CA GLY A 34 8.85 -3.83 -6.00
C GLY A 34 9.53 -2.47 -5.89
N ILE A 35 9.94 -1.90 -7.02
CA ILE A 35 10.67 -0.62 -7.07
C ILE A 35 9.85 0.53 -6.48
N ILE A 36 8.54 0.56 -6.72
CA ILE A 36 7.65 1.60 -6.17
C ILE A 36 7.58 1.53 -4.65
N ALA A 37 7.39 0.33 -4.09
CA ALA A 37 7.39 0.13 -2.64
C ALA A 37 8.76 0.43 -2.01
N LEU A 38 9.86 0.18 -2.73
CA LEU A 38 11.22 0.52 -2.31
C LEU A 38 11.39 2.04 -2.17
N GLU A 39 10.97 2.80 -3.18
CA GLU A 39 11.01 4.26 -3.16
C GLU A 39 10.13 4.85 -2.04
N GLN A 40 8.94 4.30 -1.85
CA GLN A 40 8.04 4.68 -0.75
C GLN A 40 8.67 4.42 0.63
N ARG A 41 9.34 3.29 0.80
CA ARG A 41 10.09 2.98 2.03
C ARG A 41 11.24 3.97 2.26
N ASN A 42 12.02 4.27 1.22
CA ASN A 42 13.13 5.22 1.30
C ASN A 42 12.62 6.61 1.71
N LEU A 43 11.53 7.06 1.11
CA LEU A 43 10.87 8.31 1.47
C LEU A 43 10.40 8.30 2.94
N LEU A 44 9.81 7.20 3.41
CA LEU A 44 9.40 7.03 4.80
C LEU A 44 10.59 7.21 5.76
N PHE A 45 11.74 6.59 5.47
CA PHE A 45 12.93 6.72 6.32
C PHE A 45 13.51 8.14 6.31
N ILE A 46 13.52 8.82 5.16
CA ILE A 46 13.96 10.22 5.07
C ILE A 46 13.07 11.12 5.94
N ILE A 47 11.76 11.00 5.79
CA ILE A 47 10.79 11.79 6.59
C ILE A 47 10.95 11.46 8.07
N GLN A 48 11.09 10.18 8.43
CA GLN A 48 11.30 9.75 9.81
C GLN A 48 12.57 10.34 10.41
N ALA A 49 13.67 10.33 9.67
CA ALA A 49 14.95 10.93 10.10
C ALA A 49 14.82 12.44 10.31
N LEU A 50 14.14 13.13 9.40
CA LEU A 50 13.87 14.56 9.54
C LEU A 50 13.03 14.85 10.80
N MET A 51 11.98 14.07 11.06
CA MET A 51 11.16 14.25 12.26
C MET A 51 11.95 14.04 13.55
N LEU A 52 12.90 13.08 13.58
CA LEU A 52 13.73 12.83 14.75
C LEU A 52 14.62 14.02 15.12
N VAL A 53 15.02 14.86 14.16
CA VAL A 53 15.77 16.10 14.41
C VAL A 53 15.01 17.06 15.33
N VAL A 54 13.69 17.06 15.29
CA VAL A 54 12.84 17.88 16.17
C VAL A 54 12.43 17.10 17.42
N ILE A 55 12.03 15.85 17.26
CA ILE A 55 11.50 15.02 18.36
C ILE A 55 12.56 14.81 19.46
N ILE A 56 13.79 14.45 19.08
CA ILE A 56 14.85 14.14 20.05
C ILE A 56 15.18 15.34 20.95
N PRO A 57 15.46 16.56 20.43
CA PRO A 57 15.70 17.73 21.27
C PRO A 57 14.52 18.08 22.18
N VAL A 58 13.29 18.01 21.68
CA VAL A 58 12.07 18.31 22.45
C VAL A 58 11.95 17.37 23.65
N TYR A 59 12.07 16.04 23.44
CA TYR A 59 12.06 15.09 24.55
C TYR A 59 13.24 15.29 25.51
N ALA A 60 14.46 15.50 24.95
CA ALA A 60 15.64 15.75 25.77
C ALA A 60 15.44 16.96 26.70
N LEU A 61 15.00 18.09 26.14
CA LEU A 61 14.72 19.32 26.91
C LEU A 61 13.61 19.10 27.95
N THR A 62 12.54 18.39 27.58
CA THR A 62 11.45 18.07 28.51
C THR A 62 11.95 17.29 29.72
N PHE A 63 12.74 16.25 29.51
CA PHE A 63 13.30 15.45 30.62
C PHE A 63 14.36 16.23 31.42
N ILE A 64 15.24 16.97 30.74
CA ILE A 64 16.30 17.77 31.37
C ILE A 64 15.67 18.85 32.26
N PHE A 65 14.72 19.61 31.77
CA PHE A 65 14.07 20.67 32.54
C PHE A 65 13.25 20.10 33.70
N SER A 66 12.49 19.04 33.48
CA SER A 66 11.74 18.36 34.53
C SER A 66 12.67 17.82 35.66
N TRP A 67 13.89 17.39 35.30
CA TRP A 67 14.88 16.93 36.27
C TRP A 67 15.58 18.06 37.01
N ILE A 68 16.01 19.12 36.28
CA ILE A 68 16.74 20.25 36.87
C ILE A 68 15.83 21.08 37.78
N TYR A 69 14.59 21.37 37.37
CA TYR A 69 13.67 22.24 38.09
C TYR A 69 12.68 21.47 39.00
N ARG A 70 12.99 20.21 39.35
CA ARG A 70 12.17 19.48 40.32
C ARG A 70 12.22 20.13 41.71
N SER A 71 11.12 20.09 42.44
CA SER A 71 10.97 20.73 43.77
C SER A 71 12.02 20.30 44.82
N SER A 72 12.60 19.12 44.66
CA SER A 72 13.65 18.59 45.59
C SER A 72 15.08 19.02 45.21
N ASN A 73 15.27 19.81 44.15
CA ASN A 73 16.59 20.26 43.72
C ASN A 73 16.90 21.65 44.29
N PRO A 74 17.80 21.76 45.30
CA PRO A 74 18.15 23.05 45.92
C PRO A 74 18.99 23.96 45.01
N ASN A 75 19.58 23.41 43.92
CA ASN A 75 20.43 24.13 43.01
C ASN A 75 19.66 24.64 41.76
N GLY A 76 18.34 24.48 41.73
CA GLY A 76 17.50 25.00 40.64
C GLY A 76 17.54 26.53 40.63
N LYS A 77 18.12 27.10 39.59
CA LYS A 77 18.18 28.57 39.44
C LYS A 77 16.77 29.11 39.21
N TYR A 78 16.31 29.97 40.11
CA TYR A 78 15.05 30.68 39.96
C TYR A 78 15.32 32.05 39.30
N ASP A 79 14.74 32.27 38.13
CA ASP A 79 14.89 33.50 37.39
C ASP A 79 13.48 33.98 36.89
N PRO A 80 12.77 34.74 37.74
CA PRO A 80 11.41 35.16 37.46
C PRO A 80 11.32 36.23 36.33
N ASP A 81 12.44 36.91 36.00
CA ASP A 81 12.51 37.97 35.01
C ASP A 81 12.85 37.43 33.60
N LEU A 82 13.10 36.16 33.46
CA LEU A 82 13.30 35.49 32.19
C LEU A 82 11.96 35.31 31.48
N VAL A 83 11.45 36.38 30.89
CA VAL A 83 10.15 36.41 30.20
C VAL A 83 10.26 35.99 28.75
N ASP A 84 11.35 36.38 28.07
CA ASP A 84 11.62 36.08 26.67
C ASP A 84 13.11 35.78 26.41
N ASN A 85 13.37 35.12 25.30
CA ASN A 85 14.72 34.91 24.80
C ASN A 85 14.69 34.87 23.26
N THR A 86 15.02 36.00 22.66
CA THR A 86 14.97 36.19 21.21
C THR A 86 15.79 35.18 20.43
N ILE A 87 16.96 34.74 20.95
CA ILE A 87 17.79 33.71 20.32
C ILE A 87 17.06 32.34 20.32
N ALA A 88 16.49 31.98 21.48
CA ALA A 88 15.72 30.74 21.57
C ALA A 88 14.51 30.76 20.64
N GLU A 89 13.83 31.92 20.51
CA GLU A 89 12.71 32.10 19.58
C GLU A 89 13.12 31.88 18.13
N TYR A 90 14.20 32.49 17.67
CA TYR A 90 14.71 32.23 16.31
C TYR A 90 15.07 30.77 16.07
N ILE A 91 15.60 30.07 17.07
CA ILE A 91 15.96 28.66 16.93
C ILE A 91 14.70 27.78 16.83
N TRP A 92 13.75 27.92 17.74
CA TRP A 92 12.58 27.03 17.76
C TRP A 92 11.54 27.33 16.67
N TRP A 93 11.54 28.55 16.10
CA TRP A 93 10.78 28.85 14.89
C TRP A 93 11.56 28.52 13.62
N GLY A 94 12.84 28.86 13.56
CA GLY A 94 13.68 28.72 12.39
C GLY A 94 13.87 27.25 11.99
N ILE A 95 14.18 26.36 12.94
CA ILE A 95 14.38 24.94 12.65
C ILE A 95 13.12 24.29 12.05
N PRO A 96 11.92 24.39 12.65
CA PRO A 96 10.71 23.87 12.03
C PRO A 96 10.38 24.48 10.67
N CYS A 97 10.59 25.78 10.47
CA CYS A 97 10.36 26.42 9.18
C CYS A 97 11.25 25.83 8.08
N VAL A 98 12.54 25.63 8.36
CA VAL A 98 13.47 24.98 7.42
C VAL A 98 13.06 23.53 7.16
N MET A 99 12.65 22.79 8.19
CA MET A 99 12.18 21.41 8.05
C MET A 99 10.93 21.31 7.17
N VAL A 100 9.95 22.19 7.38
CA VAL A 100 8.74 22.26 6.54
C VAL A 100 9.11 22.55 5.09
N LEU A 101 10.06 23.46 4.84
CA LEU A 101 10.52 23.75 3.48
C LEU A 101 11.14 22.51 2.82
N ILE A 102 12.02 21.79 3.53
CA ILE A 102 12.65 20.56 3.03
C ILE A 102 11.58 19.52 2.71
N VAL A 103 10.65 19.26 3.64
CA VAL A 103 9.57 18.28 3.44
C VAL A 103 8.68 18.67 2.27
N SER A 104 8.37 19.95 2.12
CA SER A 104 7.55 20.45 1.00
C SER A 104 8.21 20.20 -0.35
N LEU A 105 9.51 20.46 -0.47
CA LEU A 105 10.27 20.20 -1.70
C LEU A 105 10.35 18.70 -1.99
N LEU A 106 10.63 17.87 -1.00
CA LEU A 106 10.62 16.41 -1.15
C LEU A 106 9.25 15.87 -1.59
N THR A 107 8.19 16.36 -0.95
CA THR A 107 6.81 15.98 -1.30
C THR A 107 6.49 16.39 -2.73
N TRP A 108 6.85 17.61 -3.13
CA TRP A 108 6.65 18.09 -4.50
C TRP A 108 7.26 17.13 -5.53
N VAL A 109 8.55 16.84 -5.38
CA VAL A 109 9.26 15.95 -6.32
C VAL A 109 8.67 14.53 -6.31
N LYS A 110 8.52 13.93 -5.12
CA LYS A 110 8.09 12.54 -4.99
C LYS A 110 6.62 12.30 -5.37
N THR A 111 5.76 13.31 -5.28
CA THR A 111 4.37 13.21 -5.76
C THR A 111 4.32 12.95 -7.27
N TYR A 112 5.18 13.60 -8.05
CA TYR A 112 5.25 13.38 -9.49
C TYR A 112 6.00 12.07 -9.86
N GLU A 113 7.03 11.72 -9.12
CA GLU A 113 7.80 10.50 -9.38
C GLU A 113 7.00 9.22 -9.07
N LEU A 114 6.20 9.26 -7.99
CA LEU A 114 5.42 8.12 -7.48
C LEU A 114 3.94 8.18 -7.86
N ASP A 115 3.58 8.97 -8.87
CA ASP A 115 2.21 9.02 -9.37
C ASP A 115 1.80 7.61 -9.87
N PRO A 116 0.72 7.02 -9.33
CA PRO A 116 0.25 5.70 -9.75
C PRO A 116 -0.11 5.60 -11.24
N TYR A 117 -0.45 6.73 -11.87
CA TYR A 117 -0.76 6.80 -13.31
C TYR A 117 0.49 6.87 -14.19
N ARG A 118 1.65 7.18 -13.62
CA ARG A 118 2.89 7.27 -14.39
C ARG A 118 3.34 5.88 -14.82
N PRO A 119 3.55 5.63 -16.13
CA PRO A 119 4.13 4.37 -16.58
C PRO A 119 5.52 4.15 -16.00
N ILE A 120 5.84 2.91 -15.66
CA ILE A 120 7.17 2.53 -15.17
C ILE A 120 8.10 2.39 -16.37
N GLU A 121 9.18 3.16 -16.38
CA GLU A 121 10.20 3.07 -17.42
C GLU A 121 10.92 1.72 -17.32
N SER A 122 10.78 0.89 -18.36
CA SER A 122 11.40 -0.44 -18.44
C SER A 122 11.70 -0.77 -19.89
N ASN A 123 12.70 -1.63 -20.11
CA ASN A 123 12.99 -2.20 -21.43
C ASN A 123 11.97 -3.28 -21.84
N ASN A 124 11.19 -3.80 -20.90
CA ASN A 124 10.19 -4.82 -21.14
C ASN A 124 8.85 -4.18 -21.49
N LYS A 125 8.08 -4.82 -22.39
CA LYS A 125 6.73 -4.39 -22.74
C LYS A 125 5.84 -4.46 -21.49
N GLU A 126 5.09 -3.39 -21.25
CA GLU A 126 4.08 -3.31 -20.19
C GLU A 126 2.97 -4.35 -20.43
N MET A 127 2.52 -5.02 -19.37
CA MET A 127 1.39 -5.93 -19.36
C MET A 127 0.18 -5.24 -18.73
N THR A 128 -1.00 -5.36 -19.35
CA THR A 128 -2.25 -4.83 -18.80
C THR A 128 -3.07 -5.93 -18.14
N ILE A 129 -3.46 -5.72 -16.88
CA ILE A 129 -4.40 -6.57 -16.14
C ILE A 129 -5.56 -5.70 -15.68
N GLN A 130 -6.78 -6.10 -16.03
CA GLN A 130 -7.99 -5.42 -15.61
C GLN A 130 -8.49 -6.02 -14.30
N VAL A 131 -8.87 -5.17 -13.36
CA VAL A 131 -9.25 -5.56 -11.99
C VAL A 131 -10.64 -5.05 -11.68
N VAL A 132 -11.52 -5.94 -11.25
CA VAL A 132 -12.86 -5.58 -10.80
C VAL A 132 -13.02 -5.96 -9.34
N ALA A 133 -13.25 -4.95 -8.49
CA ALA A 133 -13.66 -5.17 -7.11
C ALA A 133 -15.14 -5.57 -7.07
N LEU A 134 -15.43 -6.80 -6.67
CA LEU A 134 -16.77 -7.32 -6.43
C LEU A 134 -17.09 -7.29 -4.92
N GLN A 135 -18.30 -7.67 -4.55
CA GLN A 135 -18.69 -7.75 -3.14
C GLN A 135 -17.88 -8.86 -2.43
N TRP A 136 -16.82 -8.41 -1.76
CA TRP A 136 -15.80 -9.11 -0.97
C TRP A 136 -14.92 -10.11 -1.71
N LYS A 137 -14.66 -9.88 -3.02
CA LYS A 137 -13.73 -10.66 -3.84
C LYS A 137 -13.15 -9.83 -4.98
N TRP A 138 -12.08 -10.32 -5.57
CA TRP A 138 -11.34 -9.64 -6.64
C TRP A 138 -11.36 -10.47 -7.90
N LEU A 139 -11.83 -9.91 -9.00
CA LEU A 139 -11.77 -10.50 -10.33
C LEU A 139 -10.64 -9.84 -11.12
N PHE A 140 -9.75 -10.66 -11.67
CA PHE A 140 -8.64 -10.24 -12.52
C PHE A 140 -8.89 -10.75 -13.94
N ILE A 141 -8.83 -9.86 -14.91
CA ILE A 141 -9.07 -10.15 -16.33
C ILE A 141 -7.79 -9.87 -17.09
N TYR A 142 -7.39 -10.81 -17.91
CA TYR A 142 -6.23 -10.72 -18.81
C TYR A 142 -6.72 -10.61 -20.25
N PRO A 143 -6.87 -9.39 -20.78
CA PRO A 143 -7.50 -9.20 -22.08
C PRO A 143 -6.67 -9.78 -23.24
N GLU A 144 -5.34 -9.66 -23.18
CA GLU A 144 -4.44 -10.22 -24.22
C GLU A 144 -4.42 -11.77 -24.17
N GLU A 145 -4.55 -12.37 -23.00
CA GLU A 145 -4.47 -13.81 -22.78
C GLU A 145 -5.82 -14.53 -22.83
N GLN A 146 -6.91 -13.79 -22.80
CA GLN A 146 -8.29 -14.29 -22.83
C GLN A 146 -8.64 -15.21 -21.65
N ILE A 147 -8.13 -14.91 -20.48
CA ILE A 147 -8.46 -15.63 -19.24
C ILE A 147 -8.88 -14.63 -18.14
N ALA A 148 -9.54 -15.16 -17.12
CA ALA A 148 -9.82 -14.42 -15.89
C ALA A 148 -9.56 -15.29 -14.67
N SER A 149 -9.27 -14.66 -13.54
CA SER A 149 -9.07 -15.36 -12.27
C SER A 149 -9.73 -14.63 -11.11
N LEU A 150 -10.18 -15.39 -10.12
CA LEU A 150 -10.81 -14.90 -8.91
C LEU A 150 -9.84 -15.03 -7.74
N ASN A 151 -9.63 -13.92 -7.00
CA ASN A 151 -8.77 -13.84 -5.81
C ASN A 151 -7.32 -14.30 -6.02
N PHE A 152 -6.87 -14.33 -7.26
CA PHE A 152 -5.50 -14.68 -7.63
C PHE A 152 -5.08 -13.91 -8.87
N VAL A 153 -3.88 -13.32 -8.84
CA VAL A 153 -3.27 -12.64 -9.98
C VAL A 153 -1.84 -13.12 -10.13
N GLN A 154 -1.42 -13.47 -11.35
CA GLN A 154 -0.05 -13.87 -11.64
C GLN A 154 0.53 -13.03 -12.79
N PHE A 155 1.78 -12.67 -12.67
CA PHE A 155 2.54 -11.91 -13.69
C PHE A 155 4.02 -12.25 -13.58
N PRO A 156 4.79 -12.05 -14.66
CA PRO A 156 6.23 -12.28 -14.62
C PRO A 156 6.94 -11.21 -13.78
N LYS A 157 8.04 -11.58 -13.12
CA LYS A 157 8.92 -10.61 -12.45
C LYS A 157 9.58 -9.68 -13.48
N ASP A 158 9.99 -8.49 -13.04
CA ASP A 158 10.69 -7.47 -13.82
C ASP A 158 9.92 -6.98 -15.07
N ILE A 159 8.62 -7.32 -15.17
CA ILE A 159 7.72 -6.78 -16.18
C ILE A 159 6.79 -5.75 -15.52
N PRO A 160 6.73 -4.51 -16.05
CA PRO A 160 5.76 -3.53 -15.58
C PRO A 160 4.32 -4.02 -15.80
N VAL A 161 3.52 -3.96 -14.76
CA VAL A 161 2.10 -4.33 -14.81
C VAL A 161 1.25 -3.10 -14.62
N ARG A 162 0.44 -2.80 -15.61
CA ARG A 162 -0.59 -1.79 -15.57
C ARG A 162 -1.90 -2.40 -15.12
N PHE A 163 -2.29 -2.12 -13.89
CA PHE A 163 -3.60 -2.50 -13.38
C PHE A 163 -4.63 -1.43 -13.74
N GLU A 164 -5.63 -1.79 -14.55
CA GLU A 164 -6.81 -0.97 -14.81
C GLU A 164 -7.93 -1.42 -13.88
N ILE A 165 -8.39 -0.54 -12.99
CA ILE A 165 -9.16 -0.94 -11.83
C ILE A 165 -10.51 -0.25 -11.81
N THR A 166 -11.57 -1.03 -11.58
CA THR A 166 -12.94 -0.55 -11.36
C THR A 166 -13.63 -1.35 -10.25
N ALA A 167 -14.88 -1.03 -9.94
CA ALA A 167 -15.69 -1.80 -9.00
C ALA A 167 -17.11 -2.03 -9.52
N ASP A 168 -17.67 -3.20 -9.21
CA ASP A 168 -19.10 -3.53 -9.28
C ASP A 168 -19.62 -3.83 -7.85
N ALA A 169 -19.18 -3.02 -6.91
CA ALA A 169 -19.45 -3.11 -5.47
C ALA A 169 -19.27 -1.71 -4.85
N PRO A 170 -19.59 -1.48 -3.57
CA PRO A 170 -19.18 -0.28 -2.86
C PRO A 170 -17.68 -0.04 -3.00
N MET A 171 -17.26 1.23 -2.85
CA MET A 171 -15.85 1.64 -2.98
C MET A 171 -14.93 0.73 -2.18
N ASN A 172 -13.88 0.27 -2.82
CA ASN A 172 -12.79 -0.51 -2.27
C ASN A 172 -11.44 0.15 -2.59
N SER A 173 -10.36 -0.35 -2.03
CA SER A 173 -9.00 0.06 -2.36
C SER A 173 -8.17 -1.16 -2.72
N PHE A 174 -7.66 -1.19 -3.95
CA PHE A 174 -6.75 -2.23 -4.41
C PHE A 174 -5.35 -1.97 -3.85
N TRP A 175 -4.77 -2.97 -3.18
CA TRP A 175 -3.47 -2.82 -2.52
C TRP A 175 -2.67 -4.11 -2.49
N ILE A 176 -1.41 -4.03 -2.95
CA ILE A 176 -0.38 -5.07 -2.80
C ILE A 176 0.79 -4.46 -2.02
N PRO A 177 0.80 -4.58 -0.69
CA PRO A 177 1.73 -3.85 0.19
C PRO A 177 3.22 -4.01 -0.14
N HIS A 178 3.63 -5.17 -0.64
CA HIS A 178 5.02 -5.43 -1.02
C HIS A 178 5.46 -4.76 -2.31
N LEU A 179 4.51 -4.33 -3.16
CA LEU A 179 4.81 -3.79 -4.48
C LEU A 179 4.58 -2.29 -4.59
N GLY A 180 3.64 -1.74 -3.83
CA GLY A 180 3.38 -0.30 -3.89
C GLY A 180 2.22 0.16 -3.02
N GLY A 181 1.83 1.42 -3.23
CA GLY A 181 0.68 2.04 -2.58
C GLY A 181 -0.65 1.47 -3.06
N GLN A 182 -1.72 1.98 -2.47
CA GLN A 182 -3.09 1.61 -2.82
C GLN A 182 -3.73 2.60 -3.79
N ILE A 183 -4.75 2.14 -4.52
CA ILE A 183 -5.62 3.01 -5.32
C ILE A 183 -7.09 2.62 -5.16
N TYR A 184 -7.98 3.59 -5.28
CA TYR A 184 -9.42 3.35 -5.16
C TYR A 184 -9.97 2.58 -6.37
N ALA A 185 -10.80 1.58 -6.07
CA ALA A 185 -11.68 0.89 -7.01
C ALA A 185 -13.11 1.40 -6.78
N MET A 186 -13.66 2.11 -7.75
CA MET A 186 -14.98 2.75 -7.64
C MET A 186 -15.84 2.43 -8.85
N PRO A 187 -17.16 2.25 -8.66
CA PRO A 187 -18.10 2.14 -9.78
C PRO A 187 -18.03 3.39 -10.69
N LYS A 188 -18.23 3.21 -12.00
CA LYS A 188 -18.21 4.27 -13.03
C LYS A 188 -16.82 4.88 -13.29
N MET A 189 -15.79 4.45 -12.62
CA MET A 189 -14.44 4.98 -12.80
C MET A 189 -13.48 3.86 -13.20
N LYS A 190 -12.52 4.23 -14.02
CA LYS A 190 -11.34 3.42 -14.30
C LYS A 190 -10.13 4.14 -13.72
N THR A 191 -9.53 3.55 -12.68
CA THR A 191 -8.28 4.04 -12.12
C THR A 191 -7.12 3.17 -12.61
N VAL A 192 -5.91 3.69 -12.54
CA VAL A 192 -4.71 3.00 -13.02
C VAL A 192 -3.68 2.94 -11.91
N LEU A 193 -3.07 1.77 -11.72
CA LEU A 193 -1.96 1.56 -10.81
C LEU A 193 -0.87 0.79 -11.56
N ASN A 194 0.30 1.41 -11.68
CA ASN A 194 1.46 0.79 -12.31
C ASN A 194 2.37 0.21 -11.22
N LEU A 195 2.63 -1.09 -11.28
CA LEU A 195 3.49 -1.82 -10.33
C LEU A 195 4.49 -2.70 -11.08
N ILE A 196 5.58 -3.04 -10.40
CA ILE A 196 6.55 -4.01 -10.87
C ILE A 196 7.06 -4.82 -9.67
N ALA A 197 7.17 -6.13 -9.82
CA ALA A 197 7.81 -6.99 -8.83
C ALA A 197 9.22 -7.32 -9.29
N ASN A 198 10.20 -7.04 -8.46
CA ASN A 198 11.62 -7.32 -8.75
C ASN A 198 12.09 -8.64 -8.16
N GLU A 199 11.29 -9.30 -7.35
CA GLU A 199 11.55 -10.62 -6.79
C GLU A 199 10.36 -11.54 -7.05
N GLU A 200 10.63 -12.83 -7.27
CA GLU A 200 9.60 -13.86 -7.34
C GLU A 200 9.02 -14.13 -5.96
N GLY A 201 7.73 -14.48 -5.90
CA GLY A 201 7.06 -14.84 -4.66
C GLY A 201 5.56 -14.61 -4.69
N ASP A 202 4.90 -15.03 -3.63
CA ASP A 202 3.49 -14.82 -3.39
C ASP A 202 3.31 -13.62 -2.44
N PHE A 203 2.69 -12.57 -2.93
CA PHE A 203 2.42 -11.36 -2.18
C PHE A 203 0.93 -11.29 -1.85
N ARG A 204 0.63 -11.05 -0.58
CA ARG A 204 -0.75 -10.85 -0.18
C ARG A 204 -1.25 -9.50 -0.69
N GLY A 205 -2.34 -9.51 -1.44
CA GLY A 205 -3.13 -8.34 -1.75
C GLY A 205 -4.42 -8.31 -0.92
N SER A 206 -4.98 -7.13 -0.75
CA SER A 206 -6.22 -6.95 0.02
C SER A 206 -6.94 -5.67 -0.38
N SER A 207 -8.22 -5.57 0.01
CA SER A 207 -8.85 -4.26 0.11
C SER A 207 -8.29 -3.49 1.29
N ALA A 208 -8.04 -2.20 1.11
CA ALA A 208 -7.58 -1.30 2.18
C ALA A 208 -8.68 -0.33 2.63
N ASN A 209 -9.90 -0.45 2.10
CA ASN A 209 -11.07 0.35 2.47
C ASN A 209 -12.18 -0.57 3.01
N ILE A 210 -12.66 -0.28 4.21
CA ILE A 210 -13.70 -1.10 4.87
C ILE A 210 -14.99 -1.01 4.07
N SER A 211 -15.44 -2.16 3.54
CA SER A 211 -16.58 -2.27 2.64
C SER A 211 -17.70 -3.19 3.16
N GLY A 212 -17.78 -3.38 4.47
CA GLY A 212 -18.83 -4.15 5.12
C GLY A 212 -18.38 -5.48 5.71
N GLU A 213 -19.29 -6.41 5.91
CA GLU A 213 -19.14 -7.62 6.71
C GLU A 213 -18.01 -8.54 6.24
N GLY A 214 -17.89 -8.76 4.93
CA GLY A 214 -16.87 -9.64 4.33
C GLY A 214 -15.52 -8.97 4.06
N PHE A 215 -15.32 -7.72 4.46
CA PHE A 215 -14.09 -6.97 4.20
C PHE A 215 -12.83 -7.70 4.67
N ALA A 216 -12.84 -8.27 5.87
CA ALA A 216 -11.68 -8.93 6.44
C ALA A 216 -11.17 -10.13 5.60
N GLY A 217 -12.09 -10.77 4.89
CA GLY A 217 -11.81 -11.89 3.97
C GLY A 217 -11.54 -11.47 2.52
N MET A 218 -11.69 -10.19 2.17
CA MET A 218 -11.48 -9.67 0.81
C MET A 218 -9.98 -9.55 0.49
N THR A 219 -9.33 -10.69 0.35
CA THR A 219 -7.90 -10.81 0.07
C THR A 219 -7.66 -11.61 -1.20
N PHE A 220 -6.48 -11.44 -1.77
CA PHE A 220 -6.02 -12.21 -2.93
C PHE A 220 -4.52 -12.47 -2.85
N ILE A 221 -4.03 -13.38 -3.69
CA ILE A 221 -2.61 -13.65 -3.85
C ILE A 221 -2.15 -13.03 -5.16
N ALA A 222 -1.12 -12.19 -5.08
CA ALA A 222 -0.39 -11.69 -6.24
C ALA A 222 0.94 -12.46 -6.35
N ARG A 223 1.04 -13.31 -7.38
CA ARG A 223 2.23 -14.12 -7.64
C ARG A 223 3.10 -13.48 -8.71
N ALA A 224 4.30 -13.09 -8.33
CA ALA A 224 5.36 -12.81 -9.29
C ALA A 224 6.16 -14.09 -9.56
N SER A 225 6.27 -14.50 -10.80
CA SER A 225 6.88 -15.77 -11.19
C SER A 225 7.89 -15.58 -12.35
N SER A 226 8.61 -16.65 -12.69
CA SER A 226 9.37 -16.66 -13.93
C SER A 226 8.44 -16.58 -15.16
N GLU A 227 8.98 -16.17 -16.30
CA GLU A 227 8.22 -16.08 -17.55
C GLU A 227 7.68 -17.44 -17.98
N GLU A 228 8.44 -18.53 -17.74
CA GLU A 228 8.06 -19.90 -18.04
C GLU A 228 6.86 -20.35 -17.19
N GLN A 229 6.91 -20.10 -15.89
CA GLN A 229 5.82 -20.43 -14.97
C GLN A 229 4.55 -19.63 -15.30
N TYR A 230 4.70 -18.35 -15.68
CA TYR A 230 3.60 -17.54 -16.11
C TYR A 230 2.95 -18.12 -17.37
N LYS A 231 3.74 -18.46 -18.41
CA LYS A 231 3.24 -19.07 -19.66
C LYS A 231 2.50 -20.40 -19.40
N GLN A 232 3.03 -21.23 -18.49
CA GLN A 232 2.36 -22.49 -18.09
C GLN A 232 1.02 -22.21 -17.40
N TRP A 233 0.97 -21.23 -16.52
CA TRP A 233 -0.25 -20.85 -15.84
C TRP A 233 -1.31 -20.32 -16.83
N ILE A 234 -0.92 -19.47 -17.79
CA ILE A 234 -1.81 -18.99 -18.85
C ILE A 234 -2.36 -20.18 -19.67
N GLN A 235 -1.52 -21.13 -20.03
CA GLN A 235 -1.97 -22.32 -20.78
C GLN A 235 -2.99 -23.14 -19.97
N SER A 236 -2.78 -23.31 -18.68
CA SER A 236 -3.74 -23.98 -17.82
C SER A 236 -5.06 -23.21 -17.72
N GLY A 237 -5.01 -21.88 -17.68
CA GLY A 237 -6.17 -21.00 -17.70
C GLY A 237 -6.98 -21.10 -19.01
N LYS A 238 -6.31 -21.20 -20.15
CA LYS A 238 -6.97 -21.43 -21.47
C LYS A 238 -7.64 -22.80 -21.56
N GLN A 239 -7.27 -23.74 -20.72
CA GLN A 239 -7.88 -25.09 -20.63
C GLN A 239 -8.86 -25.21 -19.46
N ALA A 240 -9.17 -24.12 -18.75
CA ALA A 240 -10.11 -24.15 -17.64
C ALA A 240 -11.49 -24.63 -18.10
N SER A 241 -12.15 -25.41 -17.28
CA SER A 241 -13.49 -25.93 -17.59
C SER A 241 -14.60 -24.88 -17.46
N LYS A 242 -14.33 -23.80 -16.70
CA LYS A 242 -15.28 -22.70 -16.48
C LYS A 242 -15.03 -21.58 -17.49
N THR A 243 -16.12 -21.03 -18.00
CA THR A 243 -16.09 -19.89 -18.93
C THR A 243 -16.75 -18.68 -18.29
N LEU A 244 -16.11 -17.54 -18.35
CA LEU A 244 -16.66 -16.28 -17.87
C LEU A 244 -17.33 -15.55 -19.04
N ASP A 245 -18.65 -15.59 -19.07
CA ASP A 245 -19.51 -14.77 -19.91
C ASP A 245 -20.34 -13.82 -19.04
N LEU A 246 -21.23 -13.04 -19.62
CA LEU A 246 -22.08 -12.09 -18.88
C LEU A 246 -23.03 -12.79 -17.88
N GLN A 247 -23.48 -13.99 -18.18
CA GLN A 247 -24.38 -14.74 -17.28
C GLN A 247 -23.61 -15.23 -16.06
N GLU A 248 -22.45 -15.87 -16.29
CA GLU A 248 -21.58 -16.34 -15.19
C GLU A 248 -21.05 -15.16 -14.37
N TYR A 249 -20.69 -14.05 -15.05
CA TYR A 249 -20.33 -12.82 -14.35
C TYR A 249 -21.46 -12.32 -13.42
N GLY A 250 -22.72 -12.37 -13.89
CA GLY A 250 -23.88 -11.98 -13.06
C GLY A 250 -23.99 -12.82 -11.78
N LEU A 251 -23.72 -14.11 -11.86
CA LEU A 251 -23.68 -15.01 -10.69
C LEU A 251 -22.49 -14.68 -9.79
N LEU A 252 -21.34 -14.45 -10.41
CA LEU A 252 -20.11 -14.11 -9.67
C LEU A 252 -20.20 -12.77 -8.97
N ALA A 253 -20.92 -11.79 -9.51
CA ALA A 253 -21.10 -10.47 -8.92
C ALA A 253 -21.98 -10.47 -7.64
N ALA A 254 -22.75 -11.55 -7.41
CA ALA A 254 -23.55 -11.69 -6.21
C ALA A 254 -22.67 -11.66 -4.93
N PRO A 255 -23.13 -11.04 -3.83
CA PRO A 255 -22.36 -10.98 -2.58
C PRO A 255 -21.96 -12.37 -2.06
N SER A 256 -20.67 -12.58 -1.80
CA SER A 256 -20.18 -13.82 -1.18
C SER A 256 -18.82 -13.61 -0.54
N GLN A 257 -18.47 -14.43 0.46
CA GLN A 257 -17.25 -14.32 1.25
C GLN A 257 -16.39 -15.56 1.12
N ASN A 258 -15.06 -15.41 1.34
CA ASN A 258 -14.11 -16.51 1.39
C ASN A 258 -14.14 -17.42 0.14
N ASN A 259 -14.30 -16.79 -1.02
CA ASN A 259 -14.33 -17.52 -2.29
C ASN A 259 -12.96 -18.11 -2.58
N PRO A 260 -12.90 -19.39 -3.04
CA PRO A 260 -11.65 -20.00 -3.45
C PRO A 260 -11.07 -19.31 -4.70
N VAL A 261 -9.82 -19.60 -5.00
CA VAL A 261 -9.21 -19.23 -6.27
C VAL A 261 -9.86 -20.03 -7.39
N GLU A 262 -10.34 -19.33 -8.41
CA GLU A 262 -10.91 -19.95 -9.60
C GLU A 262 -10.30 -19.32 -10.84
N ILE A 263 -10.21 -20.09 -11.93
CA ILE A 263 -9.72 -19.64 -13.22
C ILE A 263 -10.78 -19.89 -14.27
N PHE A 264 -10.96 -18.91 -15.17
CA PHE A 264 -11.98 -18.94 -16.21
C PHE A 264 -11.36 -18.66 -17.57
N GLN A 265 -11.92 -19.27 -18.62
CA GLN A 265 -11.73 -18.77 -19.97
C GLN A 265 -12.59 -17.50 -20.16
N LEU A 266 -12.00 -16.45 -20.67
CA LEU A 266 -12.73 -15.21 -20.95
C LEU A 266 -13.39 -15.32 -22.32
N LYS A 267 -14.72 -15.25 -22.36
CA LYS A 267 -15.49 -15.30 -23.61
C LYS A 267 -15.81 -13.91 -24.18
N ASP A 268 -16.04 -12.96 -23.31
CA ASP A 268 -16.37 -11.58 -23.67
C ASP A 268 -15.19 -10.65 -23.37
N MET A 269 -14.47 -10.24 -24.41
CA MET A 269 -13.34 -9.32 -24.27
C MET A 269 -13.77 -7.90 -23.83
N GLY A 270 -15.03 -7.53 -24.04
CA GLY A 270 -15.59 -6.24 -23.64
C GLY A 270 -16.16 -6.22 -22.23
N LEU A 271 -16.06 -7.31 -21.48
CA LEU A 271 -16.67 -7.45 -20.14
C LEU A 271 -16.27 -6.32 -19.20
N PHE A 272 -15.00 -5.94 -19.14
CA PHE A 272 -14.52 -4.87 -18.27
C PHE A 272 -15.19 -3.52 -18.59
N ASP A 273 -15.23 -3.15 -19.86
CA ASP A 273 -15.85 -1.90 -20.30
C ASP A 273 -17.37 -1.90 -20.07
N GLN A 274 -18.01 -3.04 -20.23
CA GLN A 274 -19.44 -3.21 -19.89
C GLN A 274 -19.69 -2.99 -18.39
N ILE A 275 -18.81 -3.51 -17.52
CA ILE A 275 -18.88 -3.30 -16.07
C ILE A 275 -18.71 -1.82 -15.72
N VAL A 276 -17.72 -1.14 -16.31
CA VAL A 276 -17.50 0.30 -16.08
C VAL A 276 -18.74 1.09 -16.52
N ASN A 277 -19.30 0.77 -17.69
CA ASN A 277 -20.44 1.47 -18.27
C ASN A 277 -21.78 1.12 -17.62
N LYS A 278 -21.88 -0.02 -16.92
CA LYS A 278 -23.12 -0.48 -16.24
C LYS A 278 -23.78 0.62 -15.40
N TYR A 279 -23.01 1.47 -14.79
CA TYR A 279 -23.48 2.54 -13.93
C TYR A 279 -23.46 3.93 -14.60
N MET A 280 -22.93 4.05 -15.82
CA MET A 280 -22.91 5.32 -16.56
C MET A 280 -24.30 5.65 -17.13
N HIS A 281 -25.05 4.62 -17.50
CA HIS A 281 -26.42 4.75 -17.99
C HIS A 281 -27.36 4.01 -17.04
N PRO A 282 -27.87 4.65 -15.96
CA PRO A 282 -28.83 4.02 -15.08
C PRO A 282 -30.04 3.64 -15.91
N GLN A 283 -30.29 2.33 -16.05
CA GLN A 283 -31.54 1.85 -16.65
C GLN A 283 -32.68 2.46 -15.86
N LYS A 284 -33.55 3.23 -16.52
CA LYS A 284 -34.83 3.67 -15.92
C LYS A 284 -35.53 2.38 -15.44
N LYS A 285 -35.68 2.24 -14.15
CA LYS A 285 -36.61 1.25 -13.61
C LYS A 285 -37.98 1.66 -14.09
N GLU A 286 -38.54 0.88 -15.03
CA GLU A 286 -39.95 0.90 -15.36
C GLU A 286 -40.76 0.42 -14.16
#